data_234ab08eabdc6ba44df2762d00fe424f
#
_entry.id   234ab08eabdc6ba44df2762d00fe424f
#
_cell.length_a   1.000
_cell.length_b   1.000
_cell.length_c   1.000
_cell.angle_alpha   90.00
_cell.angle_beta   90.00
_cell.angle_gamma   90.00
#
_symmetry.space_group_name_H-M   'P 1'
#
loop_
_entity.id
_entity.type
_entity.pdbx_description
1 polymer ?
#
loop_
_entity_poly.entity_id
_entity_poly.type
_entity_poly.pdbx_seq_one_letter_code
_entity_poly.pdbx_strand_id
1 'polypeptide(L)'
;MNRLSKYIKPVMIFSLFVGGLLFTTTYTDAATINEEKLIIINKNTNTLAYINSQNEMYTFSVATGKSKNLTPVGEYRIVNKIIDRPYYKKNIPGGVPENPLGRRWLGLNVYGTPGTTYAIHGNNNESLIGKYVTAGCIRMKNSEIEWLFEEVENNTKVWVVASNQSFEKMAANNFSEIENQVSQR
;
A
#
# COMPACT_ATOMS: atom_id res chain seq x y z
N MET A 1 58.41 -53.77 -17.56
CA MET A 1 57.91 -54.38 -18.82
C MET A 1 56.77 -53.50 -19.34
N ASN A 2 56.82 -53.20 -20.65
CA ASN A 2 55.85 -52.51 -21.54
C ASN A 2 55.54 -51.06 -21.26
N ARG A 3 56.17 -50.15 -21.92
CA ARG A 3 56.07 -49.60 -23.29
C ARG A 3 54.65 -49.49 -23.77
N LEU A 4 54.23 -48.15 -23.94
CA LEU A 4 53.60 -47.73 -25.17
C LEU A 4 53.72 -46.19 -25.29
N SER A 5 54.72 -45.86 -26.11
CA SER A 5 54.77 -44.56 -26.87
C SER A 5 53.58 -44.53 -27.80
N LYS A 6 52.95 -43.33 -28.06
CA LYS A 6 52.86 -42.91 -29.46
C LYS A 6 51.90 -41.74 -29.73
N TYR A 7 52.46 -40.90 -30.57
CA TYR A 7 51.82 -40.04 -31.55
C TYR A 7 51.10 -38.77 -31.07
N ILE A 8 51.92 -37.73 -30.89
CA ILE A 8 51.48 -36.34 -31.05
C ILE A 8 51.38 -36.09 -32.56
N LYS A 9 50.18 -35.87 -33.07
CA LYS A 9 49.97 -35.26 -34.39
C LYS A 9 49.81 -33.78 -34.22
N PRO A 10 50.45 -32.95 -35.06
CA PRO A 10 50.25 -31.50 -35.02
C PRO A 10 48.85 -31.17 -35.55
N VAL A 11 48.00 -30.58 -34.71
CA VAL A 11 46.73 -30.00 -35.14
C VAL A 11 47.04 -28.61 -35.68
N MET A 12 46.83 -28.46 -36.96
CA MET A 12 46.87 -27.19 -37.70
C MET A 12 45.83 -26.25 -37.13
N ILE A 13 46.26 -25.14 -36.53
CA ILE A 13 45.37 -24.08 -36.06
C ILE A 13 44.89 -23.32 -37.28
N PHE A 14 43.67 -23.57 -37.70
CA PHE A 14 42.97 -22.77 -38.69
C PHE A 14 42.37 -21.58 -37.92
N SER A 15 43.02 -20.42 -38.06
CA SER A 15 42.52 -19.13 -37.53
C SER A 15 41.29 -18.71 -38.33
N LEU A 16 40.12 -19.03 -37.85
CA LEU A 16 38.85 -18.44 -38.31
C LEU A 16 38.68 -17.09 -37.64
N PHE A 17 38.95 -16.03 -38.40
CA PHE A 17 38.61 -14.67 -38.07
C PHE A 17 37.09 -14.52 -38.18
N VAL A 18 36.33 -14.84 -37.11
CA VAL A 18 34.92 -14.54 -37.02
C VAL A 18 34.82 -13.14 -36.48
N GLY A 19 34.39 -12.20 -37.34
CA GLY A 19 34.10 -10.82 -36.98
C GLY A 19 33.03 -10.81 -35.84
N GLY A 20 33.49 -10.42 -34.66
CA GLY A 20 32.61 -10.30 -33.51
C GLY A 20 31.64 -9.14 -33.69
N LEU A 21 30.39 -9.45 -34.05
CA LEU A 21 29.29 -8.53 -33.90
C LEU A 21 29.08 -8.36 -32.38
N LEU A 22 29.57 -7.24 -31.83
CA LEU A 22 29.26 -6.87 -30.45
C LEU A 22 27.75 -6.57 -30.36
N PHE A 23 26.97 -7.56 -30.02
CA PHE A 23 25.61 -7.35 -29.53
C PHE A 23 25.73 -6.66 -28.18
N THR A 24 25.64 -5.34 -28.18
CA THR A 24 25.33 -4.58 -26.96
C THR A 24 23.89 -4.96 -26.56
N THR A 25 23.73 -5.89 -25.65
CA THR A 25 22.48 -6.09 -24.96
C THR A 25 22.27 -4.82 -24.14
N THR A 26 21.45 -3.91 -24.65
CA THR A 26 20.86 -2.88 -23.80
C THR A 26 19.96 -3.61 -22.83
N TYR A 27 20.41 -3.78 -21.59
CA TYR A 27 19.51 -4.06 -20.50
C TYR A 27 18.59 -2.84 -20.41
N THR A 28 17.39 -2.95 -20.96
CA THR A 28 16.31 -2.06 -20.56
C THR A 28 16.13 -2.32 -19.09
N ASP A 29 16.51 -1.34 -18.28
CA ASP A 29 16.16 -1.27 -16.89
C ASP A 29 14.63 -1.48 -16.85
N ALA A 30 14.21 -2.66 -16.43
CA ALA A 30 12.80 -2.92 -16.22
C ALA A 30 12.39 -1.87 -15.19
N ALA A 31 11.57 -0.93 -15.61
CA ALA A 31 11.02 0.10 -14.75
C ALA A 31 10.64 -0.60 -13.44
N THR A 32 11.29 -0.22 -12.36
CA THR A 32 11.00 -0.75 -11.03
C THR A 32 9.52 -0.55 -10.83
N ILE A 33 8.75 -1.64 -10.95
CA ILE A 33 7.34 -1.64 -10.65
C ILE A 33 7.26 -1.08 -9.24
N ASN A 34 6.57 0.03 -9.08
CA ASN A 34 6.45 0.67 -7.79
C ASN A 34 5.62 -0.26 -6.91
N GLU A 35 6.30 -1.11 -6.13
CA GLU A 35 5.68 -2.09 -5.22
C GLU A 35 4.99 -1.42 -4.01
N GLU A 36 4.78 -0.10 -4.09
CA GLU A 36 4.25 0.68 -2.98
C GLU A 36 2.74 0.43 -2.83
N LYS A 37 2.38 -0.21 -1.73
CA LYS A 37 0.97 -0.38 -1.32
C LYS A 37 0.35 0.99 -1.05
N LEU A 38 -0.87 1.21 -1.55
CA LEU A 38 -1.57 2.48 -1.44
C LEU A 38 -3.00 2.29 -0.92
N ILE A 39 -3.39 3.11 0.03
CA ILE A 39 -4.80 3.27 0.44
C ILE A 39 -5.29 4.62 -0.06
N ILE A 40 -6.42 4.65 -0.77
CA ILE A 40 -7.12 5.88 -1.15
C ILE A 40 -8.46 5.91 -0.44
N ILE A 41 -8.73 6.96 0.34
CA ILE A 41 -10.00 7.16 1.04
C ILE A 41 -10.72 8.34 0.41
N ASN A 42 -11.84 8.07 -0.26
CA ASN A 42 -12.67 9.12 -0.84
C ASN A 42 -13.81 9.47 0.11
N LYS A 43 -13.66 10.59 0.80
CA LYS A 43 -14.67 11.06 1.76
C LYS A 43 -15.94 11.63 1.11
N ASN A 44 -15.95 11.91 -0.21
CA ASN A 44 -17.18 12.32 -0.90
C ASN A 44 -18.13 11.15 -1.13
N THR A 45 -17.61 9.95 -1.25
CA THR A 45 -18.38 8.73 -1.53
C THR A 45 -18.45 7.77 -0.34
N ASN A 46 -17.72 8.05 0.74
CA ASN A 46 -17.53 7.14 1.87
C ASN A 46 -17.04 5.75 1.43
N THR A 47 -16.00 5.76 0.58
CA THR A 47 -15.37 4.53 0.06
C THR A 47 -13.86 4.58 0.30
N LEU A 48 -13.26 3.40 0.38
CA LEU A 48 -11.83 3.18 0.50
C LEU A 48 -11.40 2.20 -0.58
N ALA A 49 -10.30 2.48 -1.29
CA ALA A 49 -9.59 1.53 -2.12
C ALA A 49 -8.23 1.19 -1.49
N TYR A 50 -7.90 -0.09 -1.48
CA TYR A 50 -6.56 -0.59 -1.20
C TYR A 50 -5.98 -1.16 -2.49
N ILE A 51 -4.77 -0.75 -2.83
CA ILE A 51 -4.00 -1.21 -3.99
C ILE A 51 -2.75 -1.90 -3.45
N ASN A 52 -2.60 -3.17 -3.80
CA ASN A 52 -1.44 -3.97 -3.37
C ASN A 52 -0.24 -3.78 -4.33
N SER A 53 0.88 -4.43 -4.01
CA SER A 53 2.10 -4.40 -4.81
C SER A 53 1.97 -5.02 -6.22
N GLN A 54 0.92 -5.79 -6.48
CA GLN A 54 0.58 -6.36 -7.79
C GLN A 54 -0.37 -5.46 -8.59
N ASN A 55 -0.67 -4.23 -8.10
CA ASN A 55 -1.67 -3.32 -8.66
C ASN A 55 -3.13 -3.88 -8.66
N GLU A 56 -3.41 -4.86 -7.82
CA GLU A 56 -4.77 -5.30 -7.59
C GLU A 56 -5.49 -4.33 -6.65
N MET A 57 -6.72 -3.96 -7.00
CA MET A 57 -7.51 -2.99 -6.26
C MET A 57 -8.69 -3.66 -5.56
N TYR A 58 -8.80 -3.41 -4.26
CA TYR A 58 -9.91 -3.84 -3.40
C TYR A 58 -10.66 -2.64 -2.87
N THR A 59 -11.98 -2.62 -2.96
CA THR A 59 -12.80 -1.47 -2.58
C THR A 59 -13.77 -1.81 -1.46
N PHE A 60 -13.96 -0.86 -0.53
CA PHE A 60 -14.75 -1.02 0.68
C PHE A 60 -15.62 0.21 0.93
N SER A 61 -16.79 0.01 1.50
CA SER A 61 -17.57 1.10 2.08
C SER A 61 -17.02 1.46 3.47
N VAL A 62 -16.91 2.75 3.77
CA VAL A 62 -16.40 3.25 5.06
C VAL A 62 -17.32 4.31 5.64
N ALA A 63 -17.22 4.58 6.95
CA ALA A 63 -17.79 5.78 7.52
C ALA A 63 -16.71 6.83 7.74
N THR A 64 -17.02 8.10 7.47
CA THR A 64 -16.10 9.23 7.62
C THR A 64 -16.70 10.34 8.49
N GLY A 65 -16.00 11.46 8.58
CA GLY A 65 -16.38 12.61 9.41
C GLY A 65 -17.78 13.16 9.13
N LYS A 66 -18.54 13.46 10.17
CA LYS A 66 -19.90 14.00 10.10
C LYS A 66 -20.00 15.42 9.51
N SER A 67 -18.88 16.07 9.23
CA SER A 67 -18.81 17.34 8.51
C SER A 67 -17.60 17.36 7.57
N LYS A 68 -17.63 18.29 6.58
CA LYS A 68 -16.57 18.43 5.56
C LYS A 68 -15.18 18.70 6.14
N ASN A 69 -15.07 19.29 7.33
CA ASN A 69 -13.79 19.61 7.96
C ASN A 69 -13.22 18.44 8.79
N LEU A 70 -14.02 17.41 9.04
CA LEU A 70 -13.59 16.19 9.71
C LEU A 70 -13.13 15.19 8.67
N THR A 71 -12.22 14.30 8.99
CA THR A 71 -11.44 13.48 8.05
C THR A 71 -10.67 14.40 7.08
N PRO A 72 -9.53 14.97 7.51
CA PRO A 72 -8.77 15.92 6.69
C PRO A 72 -8.27 15.29 5.41
N VAL A 73 -8.39 16.00 4.28
CA VAL A 73 -7.76 15.60 3.03
C VAL A 73 -6.24 15.80 3.10
N GLY A 74 -5.49 14.95 2.44
CA GLY A 74 -4.04 14.99 2.43
C GLY A 74 -3.40 13.62 2.25
N GLU A 75 -2.08 13.61 2.22
CA GLU A 75 -1.28 12.40 2.19
C GLU A 75 -0.77 12.09 3.59
N TYR A 76 -0.98 10.86 4.00
CA TYR A 76 -0.63 10.35 5.33
C TYR A 76 0.06 9.00 5.20
N ARG A 77 0.54 8.50 6.35
CA ARG A 77 1.09 7.15 6.46
C ARG A 77 0.53 6.45 7.68
N ILE A 78 0.43 5.14 7.61
CA ILE A 78 0.19 4.30 8.78
C ILE A 78 1.45 4.37 9.65
N VAL A 79 1.32 4.84 10.89
CA VAL A 79 2.45 5.00 11.81
C VAL A 79 2.38 4.07 13.01
N ASN A 80 1.25 3.44 13.24
CA ASN A 80 1.12 2.33 14.19
C ASN A 80 -0.04 1.40 13.81
N LYS A 81 0.07 0.15 14.27
CA LYS A 81 -0.92 -0.91 14.13
C LYS A 81 -1.21 -1.46 15.52
N ILE A 82 -2.47 -1.39 15.98
CA ILE A 82 -2.85 -1.82 17.33
C ILE A 82 -4.00 -2.82 17.25
N ILE A 83 -3.83 -3.96 17.93
CA ILE A 83 -4.88 -4.95 18.14
C ILE A 83 -5.58 -4.63 19.45
N ASP A 84 -6.90 -4.72 19.46
CA ASP A 84 -7.76 -4.60 20.65
C ASP A 84 -7.46 -3.32 21.47
N ARG A 85 -7.41 -2.17 20.78
CA ARG A 85 -7.14 -0.87 21.39
C ARG A 85 -8.28 -0.49 22.35
N PRO A 86 -8.01 -0.17 23.64
CA PRO A 86 -9.03 0.36 24.54
C PRO A 86 -9.59 1.71 24.07
N TYR A 87 -10.87 1.94 24.28
CA TYR A 87 -11.49 3.24 24.08
C TYR A 87 -11.40 4.08 25.36
N TYR A 88 -10.26 4.71 25.55
CA TYR A 88 -9.91 5.44 26.78
C TYR A 88 -10.93 6.51 27.18
N LYS A 89 -11.59 7.16 26.19
CA LYS A 89 -12.57 8.24 26.44
C LYS A 89 -13.78 7.80 27.28
N LYS A 90 -14.13 6.52 27.25
CA LYS A 90 -15.25 5.93 27.99
C LYS A 90 -14.84 4.74 28.86
N ASN A 91 -13.54 4.54 29.01
CA ASN A 91 -12.99 3.41 29.77
C ASN A 91 -13.54 2.04 29.34
N ILE A 92 -13.67 1.85 28.01
CA ILE A 92 -14.13 0.57 27.44
C ILE A 92 -12.90 -0.26 27.09
N PRO A 93 -12.78 -1.51 27.56
CA PRO A 93 -11.66 -2.39 27.24
C PRO A 93 -11.52 -2.64 25.73
N GLY A 94 -10.31 -2.99 25.27
CA GLY A 94 -10.08 -3.47 23.92
C GLY A 94 -10.67 -4.87 23.69
N GLY A 95 -11.03 -5.18 22.45
CA GLY A 95 -11.51 -6.51 22.06
C GLY A 95 -12.94 -6.86 22.42
N VAL A 96 -13.63 -6.04 23.23
CA VAL A 96 -15.04 -6.29 23.58
C VAL A 96 -15.98 -5.74 22.48
N PRO A 97 -17.16 -6.36 22.28
CA PRO A 97 -18.12 -5.98 21.24
C PRO A 97 -18.62 -4.53 21.35
N GLU A 98 -18.69 -3.99 22.57
CA GLU A 98 -19.17 -2.63 22.87
C GLU A 98 -18.15 -1.55 22.46
N ASN A 99 -16.90 -1.93 22.21
CA ASN A 99 -15.84 -0.97 21.86
C ASN A 99 -16.08 -0.38 20.46
N PRO A 100 -16.31 0.96 20.35
CA PRO A 100 -16.58 1.60 19.06
C PRO A 100 -15.38 1.63 18.12
N LEU A 101 -14.20 1.24 18.57
CA LEU A 101 -12.98 1.16 17.75
C LEU A 101 -12.84 -0.20 17.04
N GLY A 102 -13.65 -1.21 17.42
CA GLY A 102 -13.48 -2.57 16.94
C GLY A 102 -12.16 -3.18 17.41
N ARG A 103 -11.68 -4.19 16.70
CA ARG A 103 -10.53 -4.99 17.11
C ARG A 103 -9.19 -4.57 16.44
N ARG A 104 -9.23 -3.72 15.42
CA ARG A 104 -8.05 -3.30 14.66
C ARG A 104 -8.01 -1.80 14.53
N TRP A 105 -6.80 -1.25 14.65
CA TRP A 105 -6.51 0.17 14.57
C TRP A 105 -5.27 0.39 13.70
N LEU A 106 -5.42 1.13 12.61
CA LEU A 106 -4.34 1.60 11.74
C LEU A 106 -4.21 3.11 11.96
N GLY A 107 -3.29 3.52 12.80
CA GLY A 107 -3.09 4.91 13.17
C GLY A 107 -2.42 5.72 12.08
N LEU A 108 -2.95 6.92 11.80
CA LEU A 108 -2.49 7.82 10.74
C LEU A 108 -1.76 9.03 11.32
N ASN A 109 -0.68 9.48 10.69
CA ASN A 109 0.12 10.65 11.08
C ASN A 109 -0.52 12.00 10.69
N VAL A 110 -1.83 12.08 10.68
CA VAL A 110 -2.55 13.33 10.37
C VAL A 110 -2.04 14.45 11.29
N TYR A 111 -1.68 15.59 10.68
CA TYR A 111 -1.06 16.73 11.37
C TYR A 111 0.21 16.40 12.19
N GLY A 112 0.96 15.38 11.76
CA GLY A 112 2.17 14.94 12.47
C GLY A 112 1.91 14.17 13.77
N THR A 113 0.68 13.74 14.03
CA THR A 113 0.34 12.97 15.24
C THR A 113 0.92 11.56 15.20
N PRO A 114 1.18 10.91 16.35
CA PRO A 114 1.73 9.55 16.40
C PRO A 114 0.68 8.46 16.09
N GLY A 115 -0.39 8.77 15.36
CA GLY A 115 -1.42 7.81 14.96
C GLY A 115 -2.37 7.41 16.08
N THR A 116 -2.49 8.20 17.14
CA THR A 116 -3.40 7.95 18.27
C THR A 116 -4.71 8.72 18.19
N THR A 117 -4.81 9.69 17.28
CA THR A 117 -5.96 10.60 17.13
C THR A 117 -6.80 10.26 15.89
N TYR A 118 -6.15 10.01 14.76
CA TYR A 118 -6.79 9.64 13.50
C TYR A 118 -6.39 8.24 13.10
N ALA A 119 -7.32 7.47 12.59
CA ALA A 119 -7.07 6.09 12.18
C ALA A 119 -8.13 5.56 11.23
N ILE A 120 -7.79 4.43 10.58
CA ILE A 120 -8.74 3.48 10.00
C ILE A 120 -8.92 2.38 11.04
N HIS A 121 -10.17 2.10 11.43
CA HIS A 121 -10.44 1.12 12.49
C HIS A 121 -11.80 0.44 12.31
N GLY A 122 -12.07 -0.57 13.11
CA GLY A 122 -13.34 -1.28 13.13
C GLY A 122 -14.48 -0.46 13.76
N ASN A 123 -15.50 -1.13 14.21
CA ASN A 123 -16.67 -0.48 14.79
C ASN A 123 -17.44 -1.45 15.72
N ASN A 124 -18.42 -0.91 16.45
CA ASN A 124 -19.40 -1.67 17.22
C ASN A 124 -20.83 -1.59 16.63
N ASN A 125 -20.97 -0.97 15.44
CA ASN A 125 -22.26 -0.85 14.77
C ASN A 125 -22.06 -0.69 13.26
N GLU A 126 -22.15 -1.79 12.52
CA GLU A 126 -21.92 -1.83 11.09
C GLU A 126 -22.97 -1.08 10.24
N SER A 127 -24.17 -0.79 10.82
CA SER A 127 -25.18 0.02 10.12
C SER A 127 -24.75 1.46 9.86
N LEU A 128 -23.65 1.89 10.48
CA LEU A 128 -23.05 3.24 10.29
C LEU A 128 -22.07 3.29 9.12
N ILE A 129 -21.66 2.16 8.56
CA ILE A 129 -20.76 2.12 7.38
C ILE A 129 -21.49 2.74 6.19
N GLY A 130 -20.76 3.50 5.39
CA GLY A 130 -21.30 4.31 4.28
C GLY A 130 -21.85 5.68 4.70
N LYS A 131 -21.79 6.04 5.99
CA LYS A 131 -22.37 7.29 6.52
C LYS A 131 -21.34 8.28 7.04
N TYR A 132 -21.72 9.55 7.09
CA TYR A 132 -20.95 10.67 7.65
C TYR A 132 -21.27 10.82 9.14
N VAL A 133 -20.59 10.08 10.01
CA VAL A 133 -20.97 9.98 11.44
C VAL A 133 -19.80 10.10 12.42
N THR A 134 -18.55 10.13 11.92
CA THR A 134 -17.39 10.10 12.82
C THR A 134 -16.89 11.50 13.20
N ALA A 135 -16.00 11.56 14.18
CA ALA A 135 -15.27 12.78 14.53
C ALA A 135 -13.98 12.99 13.71
N GLY A 136 -13.79 12.19 12.65
CA GLY A 136 -12.65 12.31 11.74
C GLY A 136 -11.94 10.98 11.42
N CYS A 137 -12.06 9.97 12.27
CA CYS A 137 -11.58 8.62 11.96
C CYS A 137 -12.39 7.97 10.84
N ILE A 138 -11.82 6.98 10.21
CA ILE A 138 -12.42 6.16 9.16
C ILE A 138 -12.84 4.83 9.77
N ARG A 139 -14.14 4.46 9.69
CA ARG A 139 -14.63 3.17 10.17
C ARG A 139 -14.89 2.22 9.02
N MET A 140 -14.44 0.98 9.20
CA MET A 140 -14.70 -0.14 8.30
C MET A 140 -15.55 -1.20 9.02
N LYS A 141 -16.14 -2.14 8.26
CA LYS A 141 -16.65 -3.38 8.86
C LYS A 141 -15.53 -4.15 9.52
N ASN A 142 -15.84 -4.88 10.60
CA ASN A 142 -14.81 -5.55 11.38
C ASN A 142 -14.02 -6.59 10.55
N SER A 143 -14.70 -7.41 9.75
CA SER A 143 -14.03 -8.38 8.87
C SER A 143 -13.13 -7.72 7.82
N GLU A 144 -13.54 -6.56 7.29
CA GLU A 144 -12.78 -5.83 6.26
C GLU A 144 -11.51 -5.18 6.85
N ILE A 145 -11.62 -4.56 8.03
CA ILE A 145 -10.44 -3.97 8.68
C ILE A 145 -9.48 -5.04 9.23
N GLU A 146 -9.98 -6.19 9.66
CA GLU A 146 -9.14 -7.32 10.07
C GLU A 146 -8.30 -7.82 8.90
N TRP A 147 -8.91 -8.00 7.72
CA TRP A 147 -8.20 -8.34 6.50
C TRP A 147 -7.20 -7.24 6.10
N LEU A 148 -7.62 -5.98 6.00
CA LEU A 148 -6.74 -4.87 5.62
C LEU A 148 -5.55 -4.71 6.58
N PHE A 149 -5.77 -4.99 7.87
CA PHE A 149 -4.72 -4.92 8.88
C PHE A 149 -3.57 -5.90 8.61
N GLU A 150 -3.86 -7.09 8.09
CA GLU A 150 -2.82 -8.07 7.72
C GLU A 150 -2.12 -7.69 6.40
N GLU A 151 -2.84 -7.04 5.47
CA GLU A 151 -2.30 -6.67 4.17
C GLU A 151 -1.34 -5.47 4.20
N VAL A 152 -1.47 -4.57 5.17
CA VAL A 152 -0.70 -3.32 5.21
C VAL A 152 0.35 -3.32 6.31
N GLU A 153 1.37 -2.48 6.15
CA GLU A 153 2.49 -2.32 7.06
C GLU A 153 2.57 -0.89 7.60
N ASN A 154 3.39 -0.70 8.62
CA ASN A 154 3.78 0.66 8.99
C ASN A 154 4.47 1.32 7.78
N ASN A 155 4.24 2.60 7.62
CA ASN A 155 4.68 3.42 6.50
C ASN A 155 3.87 3.24 5.19
N THR A 156 2.86 2.34 5.12
CA THR A 156 1.94 2.29 3.99
C THR A 156 1.30 3.66 3.77
N LYS A 157 1.29 4.12 2.50
CA LYS A 157 0.74 5.41 2.08
C LYS A 157 -0.78 5.41 2.17
N VAL A 158 -1.33 6.49 2.70
CA VAL A 158 -2.78 6.71 2.82
C VAL A 158 -3.12 8.08 2.26
N TRP A 159 -3.89 8.11 1.19
CA TRP A 159 -4.33 9.34 0.54
C TRP A 159 -5.81 9.57 0.82
N VAL A 160 -6.13 10.62 1.55
CA VAL A 160 -7.50 11.04 1.82
C VAL A 160 -7.88 12.14 0.84
N VAL A 161 -8.95 11.92 0.08
CA VAL A 161 -9.42 12.81 -0.97
C VAL A 161 -10.90 13.15 -0.83
N ALA A 162 -11.32 14.21 -1.51
CA ALA A 162 -12.71 14.57 -1.75
C ALA A 162 -12.89 14.75 -3.27
N SER A 163 -13.13 13.65 -3.97
CA SER A 163 -13.08 13.59 -5.44
C SER A 163 -14.33 12.95 -6.03
N ASN A 164 -14.67 13.34 -7.26
CA ASN A 164 -15.69 12.66 -8.09
C ASN A 164 -15.06 11.74 -9.14
N GLN A 165 -13.72 11.56 -9.10
CA GLN A 165 -13.00 10.66 -9.99
C GLN A 165 -13.08 9.22 -9.48
N SER A 166 -12.92 8.24 -10.40
CA SER A 166 -12.76 6.84 -10.01
C SER A 166 -11.41 6.57 -9.34
N PHE A 167 -11.30 5.49 -8.58
CA PHE A 167 -10.07 5.11 -7.90
C PHE A 167 -8.94 4.79 -8.89
N GLU A 168 -9.25 4.18 -10.03
CA GLU A 168 -8.27 3.88 -11.09
C GLU A 168 -7.60 5.17 -11.59
N LYS A 169 -8.41 6.20 -11.86
CA LYS A 169 -7.90 7.49 -12.32
C LYS A 169 -7.09 8.21 -11.25
N MET A 170 -7.51 8.14 -10.00
CA MET A 170 -6.78 8.71 -8.87
C MET A 170 -5.44 7.99 -8.64
N ALA A 171 -5.41 6.67 -8.72
CA ALA A 171 -4.20 5.87 -8.61
C ALA A 171 -3.20 6.17 -9.72
N ALA A 172 -3.66 6.20 -10.98
CA ALA A 172 -2.81 6.52 -12.13
C ALA A 172 -2.13 7.90 -11.99
N ASN A 173 -2.86 8.91 -11.50
CA ASN A 173 -2.30 10.24 -11.28
C ASN A 173 -1.24 10.23 -10.16
N ASN A 174 -1.45 9.48 -9.08
CA ASN A 174 -0.49 9.37 -7.98
C ASN A 174 0.81 8.68 -8.42
N PHE A 175 0.70 7.61 -9.19
CA PHE A 175 1.88 6.90 -9.71
C PHE A 175 2.68 7.76 -10.71
N SER A 176 2.03 8.51 -11.59
CA SER A 176 2.72 9.40 -12.54
C SER A 176 3.47 10.56 -11.86
N GLU A 177 2.97 11.08 -10.75
CA GLU A 177 3.68 12.09 -9.94
C GLU A 177 4.95 11.51 -9.31
N ILE A 178 4.91 10.27 -8.84
CA ILE A 178 6.08 9.57 -8.28
C ILE A 178 7.14 9.32 -9.35
N GLU A 179 6.76 8.82 -10.53
CA GLU A 179 7.69 8.60 -11.65
C GLU A 179 8.39 9.90 -12.07
N ASN A 180 7.66 11.01 -12.15
CA ASN A 180 8.23 12.31 -12.47
C ASN A 180 9.22 12.80 -11.40
N GLN A 181 8.99 12.52 -10.11
CA GLN A 181 9.92 12.88 -9.04
C GLN A 181 11.19 12.03 -9.04
N VAL A 182 11.09 10.76 -9.41
CA VAL A 182 12.25 9.83 -9.50
C VAL A 182 13.13 10.20 -10.70
N SER A 183 12.53 10.57 -11.84
CA SER A 183 13.29 10.95 -13.06
C SER A 183 14.00 12.30 -12.97
N GLN A 184 13.72 13.12 -11.96
CA GLN A 184 14.36 14.43 -11.72
C GLN A 184 15.49 14.39 -10.68
N ARG A 185 15.82 13.22 -10.14
CA ARG A 185 16.94 13.00 -9.20
C ARG A 185 18.11 12.32 -9.86
#